data_a3e86b764f9609726e72849caf1b49e8
#
_entry.id   a3e86b764f9609726e72849caf1b49e8
#
_cell.length_a   1.000
_cell.length_b   1.000
_cell.length_c   1.000
_cell.angle_alpha   90.00
_cell.angle_beta   90.00
_cell.angle_gamma   90.00
#
_symmetry.space_group_name_H-M   'P 1'
#
loop_
_entity.id
_entity.type
_entity.pdbx_description
1 polymer ?
#
loop_
_entity_poly.entity_id
_entity_poly.type
_entity_poly.pdbx_seq_one_letter_code
_entity_poly.pdbx_strand_id
1 'polypeptide(L)'
;LNKIDQIKAKHCDHMFYRYIYLTRRIYDLRVQRDFTEWYHGEFRSAYLGSTRQRRMWVAMQQELLDLRDMSIQAGASFHLIVFPLLFDLRHYAFHDVEAQIIQFATKNDIPAISLIAGFEGHNDQDLWVSPIDQHPNALGHQIAAEILLPYLKKILK
;
A
#
# COMPACT_ATOMS: atom_id res chain seq x y z
N LEU A 1 9.88 -0.21 22.31
CA LEU A 1 8.82 0.78 22.14
C LEU A 1 8.42 0.83 20.67
N ASN A 2 7.13 0.68 20.39
CA ASN A 2 6.56 0.81 19.06
C ASN A 2 6.80 2.24 18.54
N LYS A 3 6.91 2.42 17.20
CA LYS A 3 7.13 3.74 16.57
C LYS A 3 6.06 4.77 16.94
N ILE A 4 4.81 4.32 17.07
CA ILE A 4 3.70 5.15 17.56
C ILE A 4 3.96 5.66 18.97
N ASP A 5 4.51 4.82 19.85
CA ASP A 5 4.81 5.21 21.23
C ASP A 5 5.96 6.23 21.29
N GLN A 6 6.96 6.11 20.40
CA GLN A 6 8.03 7.10 20.28
C GLN A 6 7.51 8.45 19.78
N ILE A 7 6.62 8.43 18.77
CA ILE A 7 5.97 9.65 18.26
C ILE A 7 5.09 10.29 19.35
N LYS A 8 4.31 9.49 20.07
CA LYS A 8 3.50 9.95 21.19
C LYS A 8 4.35 10.54 22.31
N ALA A 9 5.48 9.89 22.67
CA ALA A 9 6.40 10.38 23.70
C ALA A 9 6.99 11.74 23.34
N LYS A 10 7.37 11.94 22.07
CA LYS A 10 7.89 13.23 21.56
C LYS A 10 6.91 14.39 21.73
N HIS A 11 5.60 14.10 21.75
CA HIS A 11 4.55 15.12 21.85
C HIS A 11 3.90 15.19 23.24
N CYS A 12 4.27 14.29 24.18
CA CYS A 12 3.63 14.15 25.49
C CYS A 12 4.10 15.14 26.57
N ASP A 13 5.09 15.99 26.31
CA ASP A 13 5.73 16.82 27.36
C ASP A 13 4.91 18.02 27.89
N HIS A 14 3.66 18.16 27.41
CA HIS A 14 2.80 19.26 27.88
C HIS A 14 1.57 18.74 28.64
N MET A 15 1.58 18.92 29.94
CA MET A 15 0.49 18.57 30.86
C MET A 15 -0.87 19.18 30.49
N PHE A 16 -0.89 20.28 29.74
CA PHE A 16 -2.10 21.00 29.31
C PHE A 16 -2.96 20.31 28.27
N TYR A 17 -2.38 19.48 27.37
CA TYR A 17 -3.18 18.86 26.29
C TYR A 17 -4.19 17.81 26.80
N ARG A 18 -3.96 17.28 28.00
CA ARG A 18 -4.85 16.28 28.62
C ARG A 18 -6.24 16.82 28.95
N TYR A 19 -6.38 18.11 29.13
CA TYR A 19 -7.60 18.73 29.66
C TYR A 19 -8.36 19.60 28.65
N ILE A 20 -7.74 19.95 27.52
CA ILE A 20 -8.37 20.83 26.53
C ILE A 20 -8.59 20.05 25.24
N TYR A 21 -9.87 19.87 24.83
CA TYR A 21 -10.27 19.12 23.65
C TYR A 21 -9.52 19.55 22.36
N LEU A 22 -9.34 20.85 22.17
CA LEU A 22 -8.66 21.40 20.99
C LEU A 22 -7.17 21.01 20.95
N THR A 23 -6.45 21.11 22.06
CA THR A 23 -5.03 20.74 22.12
C THR A 23 -4.84 19.25 21.94
N ARG A 24 -5.76 18.43 22.46
CA ARG A 24 -5.77 16.98 22.20
C ARG A 24 -6.00 16.69 20.73
N ARG A 25 -6.95 17.37 20.08
CA ARG A 25 -7.21 17.19 18.65
C ARG A 25 -6.01 17.57 17.79
N ILE A 26 -5.34 18.68 18.08
CA ILE A 26 -4.11 19.11 17.40
C ILE A 26 -2.98 18.10 17.63
N TYR A 27 -2.85 17.56 18.84
CA TYR A 27 -1.89 16.52 19.16
C TYR A 27 -2.13 15.25 18.33
N ASP A 28 -3.37 14.75 18.31
CA ASP A 28 -3.73 13.54 17.57
C ASP A 28 -3.45 13.71 16.06
N LEU A 29 -3.78 14.88 15.48
CA LEU A 29 -3.48 15.18 14.07
C LEU A 29 -1.98 15.23 13.79
N ARG A 30 -1.16 15.78 14.69
CA ARG A 30 0.31 15.78 14.53
C ARG A 30 0.88 14.38 14.62
N VAL A 31 0.46 13.59 15.60
CA VAL A 31 0.89 12.19 15.74
C VAL A 31 0.52 11.38 14.49
N GLN A 32 -0.69 11.56 13.98
CA GLN A 32 -1.14 10.90 12.77
C GLN A 32 -0.30 11.31 11.56
N ARG A 33 -0.03 12.61 11.38
CA ARG A 33 0.82 13.11 10.29
C ARG A 33 2.24 12.55 10.39
N ASP A 34 2.90 12.66 11.55
CA ASP A 34 4.28 12.18 11.73
C ASP A 34 4.39 10.66 11.54
N PHE A 35 3.34 9.91 11.91
CA PHE A 35 3.27 8.47 11.66
C PHE A 35 3.10 8.18 10.15
N THR A 36 2.25 8.94 9.48
CA THR A 36 2.02 8.84 8.04
C THR A 36 3.31 9.10 7.26
N GLU A 37 4.00 10.21 7.54
CA GLU A 37 5.26 10.57 6.88
C GLU A 37 6.34 9.48 7.10
N TRP A 38 6.43 8.98 8.33
CA TRP A 38 7.34 7.87 8.64
C TRP A 38 6.96 6.59 7.86
N TYR A 39 5.68 6.21 7.87
CA TYR A 39 5.20 5.00 7.18
C TYR A 39 5.46 5.08 5.67
N HIS A 40 5.17 6.23 5.05
CA HIS A 40 5.47 6.45 3.63
C HIS A 40 6.96 6.30 3.33
N GLY A 41 7.82 6.88 4.17
CA GLY A 41 9.27 6.79 4.00
C GLY A 41 9.79 5.35 4.12
N GLU A 42 9.36 4.62 5.15
CA GLU A 42 9.76 3.23 5.36
C GLU A 42 9.26 2.31 4.25
N PHE A 43 7.98 2.45 3.86
CA PHE A 43 7.39 1.66 2.80
C PHE A 43 8.10 1.89 1.47
N ARG A 44 8.31 3.14 1.06
CA ARG A 44 9.05 3.47 -0.17
C ARG A 44 10.50 2.98 -0.11
N SER A 45 11.17 3.10 1.02
CA SER A 45 12.55 2.68 1.16
C SER A 45 12.73 1.17 0.99
N ALA A 46 11.72 0.37 1.32
CA ALA A 46 11.74 -1.08 1.12
C ALA A 46 11.83 -1.47 -0.36
N TYR A 47 11.33 -0.64 -1.26
CA TYR A 47 11.37 -0.86 -2.72
C TYR A 47 12.46 -0.04 -3.42
N LEU A 48 12.62 1.23 -3.06
CA LEU A 48 13.41 2.24 -3.79
C LEU A 48 14.67 2.67 -3.05
N GLY A 49 14.84 2.28 -1.79
CA GLY A 49 15.95 2.70 -0.94
C GLY A 49 17.29 2.03 -1.27
N SER A 50 18.23 2.10 -0.33
CA SER A 50 19.54 1.46 -0.44
C SER A 50 19.42 -0.06 -0.57
N THR A 51 20.50 -0.73 -1.01
CA THR A 51 20.56 -2.19 -1.12
C THR A 51 20.15 -2.90 0.18
N ARG A 52 20.50 -2.34 1.34
CA ARG A 52 20.11 -2.89 2.64
C ARG A 52 18.61 -2.80 2.89
N GLN A 53 18.00 -1.67 2.54
CA GLN A 53 16.55 -1.45 2.71
C GLN A 53 15.72 -2.29 1.75
N ARG A 54 16.19 -2.47 0.52
CA ARG A 54 15.50 -3.26 -0.52
C ARG A 54 15.67 -4.77 -0.40
N ARG A 55 16.33 -5.30 0.64
CA ARG A 55 16.56 -6.76 0.76
C ARG A 55 15.26 -7.57 0.71
N MET A 56 14.20 -7.07 1.33
CA MET A 56 12.89 -7.76 1.30
C MET A 56 12.27 -7.72 -0.09
N TRP A 57 12.38 -6.59 -0.80
CA TRP A 57 11.93 -6.51 -2.19
C TRP A 57 12.69 -7.47 -3.10
N VAL A 58 14.01 -7.55 -2.96
CA VAL A 58 14.84 -8.50 -3.74
C VAL A 58 14.46 -9.95 -3.44
N ALA A 59 14.20 -10.30 -2.20
CA ALA A 59 13.72 -11.64 -1.84
C ALA A 59 12.33 -11.91 -2.46
N MET A 60 11.40 -10.96 -2.35
CA MET A 60 10.07 -11.07 -2.96
C MET A 60 10.14 -11.24 -4.49
N GLN A 61 11.06 -10.55 -5.17
CA GLN A 61 11.27 -10.74 -6.60
C GLN A 61 11.60 -12.20 -6.95
N GLN A 62 12.48 -12.84 -6.17
CA GLN A 62 12.81 -14.24 -6.40
C GLN A 62 11.60 -15.15 -6.16
N GLU A 63 10.86 -14.93 -5.09
CA GLU A 63 9.65 -15.71 -4.79
C GLU A 63 8.57 -15.55 -5.88
N LEU A 64 8.42 -14.35 -6.44
CA LEU A 64 7.49 -14.12 -7.55
C LEU A 64 7.93 -14.87 -8.82
N LEU A 65 9.23 -14.95 -9.11
CA LEU A 65 9.77 -15.74 -10.21
C LEU A 65 9.54 -17.24 -10.00
N ASP A 66 9.78 -17.72 -8.80
CA ASP A 66 9.56 -19.11 -8.45
C ASP A 66 8.08 -19.50 -8.59
N LEU A 67 7.17 -18.64 -8.10
CA LEU A 67 5.71 -18.82 -8.27
C LEU A 67 5.28 -18.83 -9.74
N ARG A 68 5.84 -17.92 -10.56
CA ARG A 68 5.61 -17.92 -12.02
C ARG A 68 6.04 -19.24 -12.62
N ASP A 69 7.25 -19.68 -12.34
CA ASP A 69 7.84 -20.88 -12.94
C ASP A 69 7.08 -22.15 -12.52
N MET A 70 6.70 -22.23 -11.24
CA MET A 70 5.85 -23.31 -10.73
C MET A 70 4.46 -23.34 -11.42
N SER A 71 3.87 -22.16 -11.62
CA SER A 71 2.57 -22.04 -12.30
C SER A 71 2.66 -22.54 -13.76
N ILE A 72 3.70 -22.11 -14.48
CA ILE A 72 3.95 -22.54 -15.86
C ILE A 72 4.18 -24.07 -15.93
N GLN A 73 4.98 -24.63 -15.02
CA GLN A 73 5.22 -26.07 -14.93
C GLN A 73 3.92 -26.86 -14.67
N ALA A 74 3.00 -26.27 -13.91
CA ALA A 74 1.67 -26.83 -13.66
C ALA A 74 0.67 -26.62 -14.82
N GLY A 75 1.09 -25.99 -15.93
CA GLY A 75 0.22 -25.70 -17.08
C GLY A 75 -0.74 -24.53 -16.83
N ALA A 76 -0.48 -23.69 -15.82
CA ALA A 76 -1.27 -22.50 -15.48
C ALA A 76 -0.56 -21.21 -15.92
N SER A 77 -1.31 -20.14 -16.08
CA SER A 77 -0.75 -18.80 -16.25
C SER A 77 -0.61 -18.09 -14.89
N PHE A 78 0.48 -17.33 -14.73
CA PHE A 78 0.73 -16.50 -13.55
C PHE A 78 0.52 -15.03 -13.91
N HIS A 79 -0.30 -14.33 -13.13
CA HIS A 79 -0.59 -12.92 -13.33
C HIS A 79 -0.40 -12.16 -12.02
N LEU A 80 0.19 -10.97 -12.08
CA LEU A 80 0.41 -10.13 -10.91
C LEU A 80 -0.63 -8.99 -10.87
N ILE A 81 -1.36 -8.90 -9.76
CA ILE A 81 -2.31 -7.83 -9.49
C ILE A 81 -1.76 -6.98 -8.34
N VAL A 82 -1.50 -5.70 -8.62
CA VAL A 82 -1.05 -4.76 -7.61
C VAL A 82 -2.26 -4.02 -7.06
N PHE A 83 -2.61 -4.33 -5.81
CA PHE A 83 -3.67 -3.63 -5.09
C PHE A 83 -3.04 -2.41 -4.38
N PRO A 84 -3.58 -1.19 -4.54
CA PRO A 84 -3.02 -0.01 -3.91
C PRO A 84 -3.19 -0.05 -2.39
N LEU A 85 -2.28 0.60 -1.67
CA LEU A 85 -2.53 0.93 -0.28
C LEU A 85 -3.67 1.95 -0.22
N LEU A 86 -4.74 1.62 0.51
CA LEU A 86 -5.90 2.52 0.66
C LEU A 86 -5.59 3.64 1.64
N PHE A 87 -4.64 4.50 1.26
CA PHE A 87 -4.12 5.55 2.11
C PHE A 87 -3.73 6.78 1.28
N ASP A 88 -4.29 7.95 1.64
CA ASP A 88 -4.15 9.22 0.92
C ASP A 88 -4.34 9.08 -0.60
N LEU A 89 -5.42 8.45 -1.01
CA LEU A 89 -5.72 8.15 -2.42
C LEU A 89 -5.92 9.41 -3.29
N ARG A 90 -6.15 10.57 -2.66
CA ARG A 90 -6.21 11.86 -3.38
C ARG A 90 -4.85 12.40 -3.76
N HIS A 91 -3.80 12.02 -3.01
CA HIS A 91 -2.41 12.42 -3.24
C HIS A 91 -1.52 11.18 -3.10
N TYR A 92 -1.87 10.13 -3.83
CA TYR A 92 -1.26 8.81 -3.67
C TYR A 92 0.27 8.84 -3.81
N ALA A 93 0.96 8.53 -2.74
CA ALA A 93 2.41 8.71 -2.61
C ALA A 93 3.25 7.55 -3.20
N PHE A 94 2.62 6.44 -3.65
CA PHE A 94 3.32 5.19 -3.98
C PHE A 94 3.31 4.82 -5.47
N HIS A 95 3.01 5.78 -6.35
CA HIS A 95 3.06 5.55 -7.81
C HIS A 95 4.41 5.00 -8.28
N ASP A 96 5.50 5.49 -7.71
CA ASP A 96 6.86 5.06 -8.06
C ASP A 96 7.15 3.62 -7.57
N VAL A 97 6.61 3.22 -6.43
CA VAL A 97 6.67 1.83 -5.94
C VAL A 97 5.90 0.91 -6.86
N GLU A 98 4.66 1.27 -7.21
CA GLU A 98 3.85 0.48 -8.15
C GLU A 98 4.52 0.38 -9.52
N ALA A 99 5.05 1.51 -10.04
CA ALA A 99 5.81 1.51 -11.29
C ALA A 99 7.02 0.55 -11.25
N GLN A 100 7.72 0.48 -10.12
CA GLN A 100 8.82 -0.46 -9.93
C GLN A 100 8.34 -1.92 -9.96
N ILE A 101 7.21 -2.23 -9.32
CA ILE A 101 6.62 -3.58 -9.32
C ILE A 101 6.20 -3.97 -10.75
N ILE A 102 5.49 -3.09 -11.45
CA ILE A 102 5.08 -3.32 -12.84
C ILE A 102 6.28 -3.45 -13.78
N GLN A 103 7.32 -2.63 -13.59
CA GLN A 103 8.56 -2.74 -14.37
C GLN A 103 9.26 -4.08 -14.14
N PHE A 104 9.32 -4.56 -12.91
CA PHE A 104 9.85 -5.88 -12.59
C PHE A 104 9.04 -6.98 -13.30
N ALA A 105 7.72 -6.94 -13.20
CA ALA A 105 6.83 -7.90 -13.85
C ALA A 105 7.06 -7.91 -15.38
N THR A 106 7.08 -6.74 -16.02
CA THR A 106 7.30 -6.59 -17.45
C THR A 106 8.66 -7.16 -17.90
N LYS A 107 9.73 -6.89 -17.14
CA LYS A 107 11.09 -7.40 -17.44
C LYS A 107 11.18 -8.93 -17.35
N ASN A 108 10.27 -9.56 -16.63
CA ASN A 108 10.28 -10.99 -16.40
C ASN A 108 9.10 -11.71 -17.08
N ASP A 109 8.47 -11.07 -18.08
CA ASP A 109 7.36 -11.62 -18.85
C ASP A 109 6.17 -12.07 -17.96
N ILE A 110 5.96 -11.36 -16.84
CA ILE A 110 4.81 -11.59 -15.96
C ILE A 110 3.73 -10.56 -16.34
N PRO A 111 2.58 -10.99 -16.87
CA PRO A 111 1.45 -10.09 -17.07
C PRO A 111 1.02 -9.47 -15.75
N ALA A 112 0.93 -8.14 -15.72
CA ALA A 112 0.64 -7.43 -14.48
C ALA A 112 -0.34 -6.28 -14.70
N ILE A 113 -1.15 -5.97 -13.69
CA ILE A 113 -2.04 -4.83 -13.67
C ILE A 113 -1.99 -4.15 -12.30
N SER A 114 -1.90 -2.81 -12.28
CA SER A 114 -2.15 -2.01 -11.08
C SER A 114 -3.60 -1.56 -11.05
N LEU A 115 -4.21 -1.60 -9.87
CA LEU A 115 -5.59 -1.19 -9.66
C LEU A 115 -5.74 0.29 -9.27
N ILE A 116 -4.63 1.02 -9.06
CA ILE A 116 -4.64 2.38 -8.52
C ILE A 116 -5.55 3.34 -9.30
N ALA A 117 -5.59 3.23 -10.63
CA ALA A 117 -6.37 4.12 -11.48
C ALA A 117 -7.86 4.17 -11.15
N GLY A 118 -8.43 3.12 -10.57
CA GLY A 118 -9.82 3.11 -10.13
C GLY A 118 -10.00 3.59 -8.68
N PHE A 119 -8.93 3.70 -7.93
CA PHE A 119 -8.97 4.13 -6.54
C PHE A 119 -8.61 5.61 -6.35
N GLU A 120 -7.88 6.20 -7.30
CA GLU A 120 -7.51 7.61 -7.24
C GLU A 120 -8.72 8.53 -7.12
N GLY A 121 -8.56 9.57 -6.30
CA GLY A 121 -9.60 10.57 -6.06
C GLY A 121 -10.68 10.15 -5.06
N HIS A 122 -10.78 8.86 -4.71
CA HIS A 122 -11.67 8.43 -3.65
C HIS A 122 -11.18 8.93 -2.28
N ASN A 123 -12.13 9.06 -1.34
CA ASN A 123 -11.77 9.22 0.06
C ASN A 123 -11.46 7.83 0.62
N ASP A 124 -10.22 7.62 1.08
CA ASP A 124 -9.75 6.34 1.59
C ASP A 124 -10.60 5.78 2.75
N GLN A 125 -11.10 6.65 3.66
CA GLN A 125 -11.95 6.23 4.78
C GLN A 125 -13.28 5.61 4.34
N ASP A 126 -13.79 5.99 3.17
CA ASP A 126 -15.02 5.41 2.61
C ASP A 126 -14.80 3.98 2.08
N LEU A 127 -13.56 3.60 1.87
CA LEU A 127 -13.14 2.30 1.35
C LEU A 127 -12.66 1.33 2.43
N TRP A 128 -12.50 1.78 3.68
CA TRP A 128 -12.03 0.94 4.78
C TRP A 128 -13.16 0.17 5.46
N VAL A 129 -12.85 -0.99 5.98
CA VAL A 129 -13.76 -1.77 6.83
C VAL A 129 -14.17 -0.95 8.07
N SER A 130 -13.20 -0.24 8.67
CA SER A 130 -13.44 0.67 9.80
C SER A 130 -12.30 1.68 9.94
N PRO A 131 -12.45 2.75 10.76
CA PRO A 131 -11.38 3.72 10.99
C PRO A 131 -10.07 3.15 11.56
N ILE A 132 -10.11 1.95 12.12
CA ILE A 132 -8.95 1.24 12.68
C ILE A 132 -8.55 0.01 11.85
N ASP A 133 -9.33 -0.32 10.82
CA ASP A 133 -9.07 -1.42 9.90
C ASP A 133 -9.14 -0.89 8.45
N GLN A 134 -7.98 -0.66 7.88
CA GLN A 134 -7.81 -0.06 6.55
C GLN A 134 -7.88 -1.09 5.41
N HIS A 135 -8.30 -2.32 5.68
CA HIS A 135 -8.58 -3.28 4.62
C HIS A 135 -9.80 -2.81 3.79
N PRO A 136 -9.84 -3.19 2.50
CA PRO A 136 -10.93 -2.78 1.62
C PRO A 136 -12.26 -3.35 2.11
N ASN A 137 -13.26 -2.48 2.18
CA ASN A 137 -14.65 -2.85 2.41
C ASN A 137 -15.34 -3.31 1.11
N ALA A 138 -16.67 -3.52 1.14
CA ALA A 138 -17.44 -3.95 -0.02
C ALA A 138 -17.30 -3.02 -1.23
N LEU A 139 -17.25 -1.69 -1.02
CA LEU A 139 -17.03 -0.72 -2.10
C LEU A 139 -15.62 -0.83 -2.69
N GLY A 140 -14.58 -0.96 -1.85
CA GLY A 140 -13.21 -1.17 -2.29
C GLY A 140 -13.07 -2.44 -3.14
N HIS A 141 -13.71 -3.54 -2.72
CA HIS A 141 -13.75 -4.77 -3.52
C HIS A 141 -14.53 -4.62 -4.82
N GLN A 142 -15.63 -3.87 -4.83
CA GLN A 142 -16.39 -3.59 -6.05
C GLN A 142 -15.54 -2.83 -7.07
N ILE A 143 -14.85 -1.77 -6.66
CA ILE A 143 -13.94 -1.00 -7.53
C ILE A 143 -12.86 -1.92 -8.12
N ALA A 144 -12.23 -2.74 -7.29
CA ALA A 144 -11.23 -3.71 -7.76
C ALA A 144 -11.82 -4.68 -8.81
N ALA A 145 -13.01 -5.20 -8.55
CA ALA A 145 -13.69 -6.13 -9.47
C ALA A 145 -14.04 -5.46 -10.82
N GLU A 146 -14.48 -4.20 -10.81
CA GLU A 146 -14.79 -3.45 -12.03
C GLU A 146 -13.57 -3.27 -12.94
N ILE A 147 -12.38 -3.08 -12.35
CA ILE A 147 -11.11 -2.99 -13.09
C ILE A 147 -10.65 -4.37 -13.57
N LEU A 148 -10.74 -5.37 -12.71
CA LEU A 148 -10.25 -6.71 -13.01
C LEU A 148 -11.11 -7.45 -14.01
N LEU A 149 -12.42 -7.25 -14.03
CA LEU A 149 -13.33 -8.00 -14.89
C LEU A 149 -12.99 -7.89 -16.39
N PRO A 150 -12.72 -6.71 -16.97
CA PRO A 150 -12.26 -6.60 -18.36
C PRO A 150 -10.93 -7.30 -18.62
N TYR A 151 -9.98 -7.16 -17.67
CA TYR A 151 -8.69 -7.83 -17.74
C TYR A 151 -8.83 -9.35 -17.76
N LEU A 152 -9.59 -9.92 -16.82
CA LEU A 152 -9.84 -11.36 -16.74
C LEU A 152 -10.57 -11.90 -17.99
N LYS A 153 -11.57 -11.18 -18.51
CA LYS A 153 -12.25 -11.55 -19.75
C LYS A 153 -11.32 -11.61 -20.96
N LYS A 154 -10.24 -10.83 -20.95
CA LYS A 154 -9.23 -10.84 -22.04
C LYS A 154 -8.32 -12.06 -21.96
N ILE A 155 -7.94 -12.50 -20.77
CA ILE A 155 -6.98 -13.60 -20.57
C ILE A 155 -7.65 -15.00 -20.53
N LEU A 156 -8.96 -15.06 -20.25
CA LEU A 156 -9.72 -16.31 -20.19
C LEU A 156 -10.40 -16.69 -21.53
N LYS A 157 -10.09 -15.97 -22.61
CA LYS A 157 -10.49 -16.30 -23.97
C LYS A 157 -9.47 -17.18 -24.64
#